data_9a71fde28cab711cabc26e44e42f133f
#
_entry.id   9a71fde28cab711cabc26e44e42f133f
#
_cell.length_a   1.000
_cell.length_b   1.000
_cell.length_c   1.000
_cell.angle_alpha   90.00
_cell.angle_beta   90.00
_cell.angle_gamma   90.00
#
_symmetry.space_group_name_H-M   'P 1'
#
loop_
_entity.id
_entity.type
_entity.pdbx_description
1 polymer ?
#
loop_
_entity_poly.entity_id
_entity_poly.type
_entity_poly.pdbx_seq_one_letter_code
_entity_poly.pdbx_strand_id
1 'polypeptide(L)'
;MATRPDLRIHVRTTAQEWIFHDTTVPIHYSHQAIDTGIVQTDSLHMDLSKTLAACREIYSNPQKLIEQELIFVKANAIDLIVGDTPPLAFEIAAQAGVPSVSITNFTWDVIYRAYVEAFPEFAPLIGTMTRCYGKATHALTLPYPCDTAMFPRQQAIPWITRRSELTRTQARQAFALPQAATIVLLSFGGLGLDRLPWKQMARQREYFFVMTGSRHRRESNLLTLPATQTRYQDLLRAADAIVTKPGYGIVADVLAQQVPILYTDRGDFAEYPRLVAALRDCATAEFIPQHELLRGNLSPYLSRLLATPLHWPDIELNGAQVATQKILSMLDPA
;
A
#
# COMPACT_ATOMS: atom_id res chain seq x y z
N MET A 1 -1.43 -20.22 -3.67
CA MET A 1 -2.17 -20.24 -4.97
C MET A 1 -1.45 -21.04 -6.04
N ALA A 2 -0.14 -21.07 -6.10
CA ALA A 2 0.59 -21.91 -7.07
C ALA A 2 0.23 -23.43 -7.04
N THR A 3 -0.44 -23.90 -6.00
CA THR A 3 -0.87 -25.29 -5.83
C THR A 3 -2.31 -25.56 -6.33
N ARG A 4 -3.02 -24.54 -6.87
CA ARG A 4 -4.40 -24.63 -7.34
C ARG A 4 -4.49 -24.10 -8.78
N PRO A 5 -4.13 -24.92 -9.77
CA PRO A 5 -4.14 -24.51 -11.19
C PRO A 5 -5.55 -24.30 -11.74
N ASP A 6 -6.58 -24.75 -11.04
CA ASP A 6 -8.00 -24.58 -11.36
C ASP A 6 -8.53 -23.18 -11.01
N LEU A 7 -7.81 -22.40 -10.20
CA LEU A 7 -8.22 -21.04 -9.84
C LEU A 7 -8.12 -20.08 -11.03
N ARG A 8 -9.19 -19.34 -11.27
CA ARG A 8 -9.23 -18.18 -12.16
C ARG A 8 -9.33 -16.90 -11.32
N ILE A 9 -8.37 -16.00 -11.47
CA ILE A 9 -8.31 -14.75 -10.70
C ILE A 9 -8.70 -13.59 -11.61
N HIS A 10 -9.76 -12.89 -11.25
CA HIS A 10 -10.21 -11.66 -11.91
C HIS A 10 -9.85 -10.47 -11.03
N VAL A 11 -9.10 -9.51 -11.59
CA VAL A 11 -8.69 -8.27 -10.90
C VAL A 11 -9.49 -7.10 -11.46
N ARG A 12 -10.25 -6.43 -10.58
CA ARG A 12 -11.06 -5.25 -10.88
C ARG A 12 -10.48 -4.06 -10.14
N THR A 13 -9.75 -3.17 -10.81
CA THR A 13 -9.05 -2.06 -10.18
C THR A 13 -8.72 -0.95 -11.18
N THR A 14 -8.45 0.24 -10.68
CA THR A 14 -7.87 1.35 -11.46
C THR A 14 -6.33 1.37 -11.40
N ALA A 15 -5.70 0.51 -10.58
CA ALA A 15 -4.25 0.36 -10.55
C ALA A 15 -3.74 -0.10 -11.93
N GLN A 16 -2.53 0.31 -12.29
CA GLN A 16 -1.95 -0.03 -13.59
C GLN A 16 -1.68 -1.53 -13.71
N GLU A 17 -1.98 -2.13 -14.87
CA GLU A 17 -1.85 -3.58 -15.11
C GLU A 17 -0.42 -4.11 -14.84
N TRP A 18 0.61 -3.32 -15.15
CA TRP A 18 2.00 -3.73 -14.93
C TRP A 18 2.35 -4.06 -13.48
N ILE A 19 1.59 -3.57 -12.49
CA ILE A 19 1.76 -3.88 -11.06
C ILE A 19 1.59 -5.38 -10.79
N PHE A 20 0.82 -6.06 -11.66
CA PHE A 20 0.49 -7.48 -11.54
C PHE A 20 1.38 -8.39 -12.41
N HIS A 21 2.35 -7.86 -13.17
CA HIS A 21 3.18 -8.66 -14.07
C HIS A 21 4.11 -9.66 -13.34
N ASP A 22 4.44 -9.39 -12.08
CA ASP A 22 5.27 -10.29 -11.27
C ASP A 22 4.49 -11.49 -10.68
N THR A 23 3.20 -11.64 -11.01
CA THR A 23 2.41 -12.77 -10.52
C THR A 23 2.75 -14.04 -11.28
N THR A 24 2.89 -15.15 -10.55
CA THR A 24 3.11 -16.49 -11.14
C THR A 24 1.81 -17.19 -11.57
N VAL A 25 0.66 -16.62 -11.18
CA VAL A 25 -0.67 -17.13 -11.51
C VAL A 25 -1.29 -16.21 -12.56
N PRO A 26 -1.85 -16.77 -13.67
CA PRO A 26 -2.55 -15.96 -14.65
C PRO A 26 -3.71 -15.17 -14.02
N ILE A 27 -3.82 -13.90 -14.35
CA ILE A 27 -4.92 -13.04 -13.92
C ILE A 27 -5.69 -12.49 -15.12
N HIS A 28 -6.99 -12.29 -14.95
CA HIS A 28 -7.84 -11.54 -15.87
C HIS A 28 -7.99 -10.12 -15.35
N TYR A 29 -7.19 -9.21 -15.88
CA TYR A 29 -7.21 -7.79 -15.49
C TYR A 29 -8.34 -7.04 -16.18
N SER A 30 -9.03 -6.18 -15.43
CA SER A 30 -10.03 -5.23 -15.95
C SER A 30 -9.89 -3.89 -15.25
N HIS A 31 -9.70 -2.83 -16.03
CA HIS A 31 -9.65 -1.48 -15.50
C HIS A 31 -11.07 -1.02 -15.10
N GLN A 32 -11.38 -1.05 -13.80
CA GLN A 32 -12.69 -0.71 -13.25
C GLN A 32 -12.56 -0.06 -11.89
N ALA A 33 -13.14 1.12 -11.73
CA ALA A 33 -13.27 1.78 -10.43
C ALA A 33 -14.43 1.14 -9.64
N ILE A 34 -14.13 0.62 -8.45
CA ILE A 34 -15.12 0.13 -7.48
C ILE A 34 -15.21 1.05 -6.27
N ASP A 35 -14.18 1.84 -6.03
CA ASP A 35 -14.13 2.93 -5.07
C ASP A 35 -13.25 4.07 -5.59
N THR A 36 -13.02 5.09 -4.78
CA THR A 36 -12.20 6.23 -5.19
C THR A 36 -10.94 6.44 -4.33
N GLY A 37 -10.95 6.06 -3.07
CA GLY A 37 -9.88 6.41 -2.14
C GLY A 37 -9.72 7.93 -1.92
N ILE A 38 -8.56 8.37 -1.45
CA ILE A 38 -8.21 9.79 -1.31
C ILE A 38 -7.56 10.29 -2.60
N VAL A 39 -8.14 11.34 -3.19
CA VAL A 39 -7.51 12.05 -4.30
C VAL A 39 -6.32 12.84 -3.78
N GLN A 40 -5.16 12.62 -4.37
CA GLN A 40 -3.91 13.28 -3.99
C GLN A 40 -3.43 14.20 -5.13
N THR A 41 -2.94 15.38 -4.78
CA THR A 41 -2.28 16.29 -5.74
C THR A 41 -0.81 15.91 -5.94
N ASP A 42 -0.17 15.42 -4.89
CA ASP A 42 1.14 14.77 -4.89
C ASP A 42 1.22 13.77 -3.73
N SER A 43 2.37 13.15 -3.54
CA SER A 43 2.53 12.11 -2.50
C SER A 43 2.34 12.59 -1.06
N LEU A 44 2.38 13.90 -0.79
CA LEU A 44 2.25 14.48 0.55
C LEU A 44 0.95 15.28 0.75
N HIS A 45 0.26 15.64 -0.33
CA HIS A 45 -0.91 16.53 -0.26
C HIS A 45 -2.17 15.85 -0.78
N MET A 46 -3.24 15.94 0.01
CA MET A 46 -4.57 15.41 -0.29
C MET A 46 -5.49 16.54 -0.78
N ASP A 47 -6.35 16.23 -1.75
CA ASP A 47 -7.43 17.12 -2.21
C ASP A 47 -8.78 16.59 -1.74
N LEU A 48 -9.21 17.06 -0.57
CA LEU A 48 -10.45 16.58 0.06
C LEU A 48 -11.69 17.00 -0.70
N SER A 49 -11.68 18.16 -1.38
CA SER A 49 -12.81 18.60 -2.22
C SER A 49 -13.01 17.67 -3.41
N LYS A 50 -11.92 17.31 -4.11
CA LYS A 50 -11.99 16.34 -5.21
C LYS A 50 -12.30 14.94 -4.69
N THR A 51 -11.79 14.55 -3.52
CA THR A 51 -12.13 13.28 -2.86
C THR A 51 -13.63 13.19 -2.62
N LEU A 52 -14.24 14.24 -2.03
CA LEU A 52 -15.68 14.29 -1.78
C LEU A 52 -16.49 14.20 -3.09
N ALA A 53 -16.09 14.92 -4.13
CA ALA A 53 -16.76 14.88 -5.42
C ALA A 53 -16.73 13.47 -6.03
N ALA A 54 -15.56 12.81 -6.02
CA ALA A 54 -15.42 11.45 -6.52
C ALA A 54 -16.18 10.42 -5.66
N CYS A 55 -16.21 10.58 -4.32
CA CYS A 55 -17.02 9.75 -3.45
C CYS A 55 -18.53 9.90 -3.76
N ARG A 56 -19.00 11.13 -3.98
CA ARG A 56 -20.41 11.38 -4.35
C ARG A 56 -20.78 10.69 -5.66
N GLU A 57 -19.93 10.72 -6.66
CA GLU A 57 -20.16 10.05 -7.94
C GLU A 57 -20.44 8.56 -7.76
N ILE A 58 -19.70 7.89 -6.88
CA ILE A 58 -19.87 6.44 -6.63
C ILE A 58 -20.99 6.16 -5.63
N TYR A 59 -21.01 6.84 -4.47
CA TYR A 59 -21.82 6.42 -3.32
C TYR A 59 -23.18 7.12 -3.20
N SER A 60 -23.47 8.20 -3.97
CA SER A 60 -24.79 8.80 -3.96
C SER A 60 -25.83 7.96 -4.72
N ASN A 61 -25.41 7.23 -5.75
CA ASN A 61 -26.25 6.29 -6.47
C ASN A 61 -25.44 5.07 -6.92
N PRO A 62 -25.08 4.17 -6.00
CA PRO A 62 -24.20 3.02 -6.32
C PRO A 62 -24.90 1.93 -7.14
N GLN A 63 -26.24 2.00 -7.29
CA GLN A 63 -27.05 0.92 -7.87
C GLN A 63 -26.58 0.52 -9.28
N LYS A 64 -26.32 1.51 -10.13
CA LYS A 64 -25.86 1.26 -11.50
C LYS A 64 -24.53 0.47 -11.52
N LEU A 65 -23.57 0.85 -10.67
CA LEU A 65 -22.28 0.15 -10.56
C LEU A 65 -22.49 -1.27 -10.01
N ILE A 66 -23.32 -1.42 -8.99
CA ILE A 66 -23.63 -2.74 -8.41
C ILE A 66 -24.25 -3.65 -9.47
N GLU A 67 -25.22 -3.19 -10.24
CA GLU A 67 -25.86 -3.97 -11.32
C GLU A 67 -24.85 -4.41 -12.40
N GLN A 68 -23.94 -3.52 -12.79
CA GLN A 68 -22.87 -3.84 -13.74
C GLN A 68 -21.93 -4.93 -13.20
N GLU A 69 -21.56 -4.82 -11.92
CA GLU A 69 -20.69 -5.81 -11.29
C GLU A 69 -21.40 -7.14 -11.03
N LEU A 70 -22.69 -7.15 -10.74
CA LEU A 70 -23.50 -8.38 -10.63
C LEU A 70 -23.56 -9.14 -11.98
N ILE A 71 -23.69 -8.41 -13.10
CA ILE A 71 -23.59 -9.02 -14.44
C ILE A 71 -22.22 -9.64 -14.64
N PHE A 72 -21.15 -8.93 -14.26
CA PHE A 72 -19.78 -9.44 -14.34
C PHE A 72 -19.58 -10.69 -13.48
N VAL A 73 -20.01 -10.67 -12.23
CA VAL A 73 -19.92 -11.80 -11.29
C VAL A 73 -20.60 -13.04 -11.88
N LYS A 74 -21.83 -12.89 -12.41
CA LYS A 74 -22.58 -13.97 -13.02
C LYS A 74 -21.93 -14.49 -14.31
N ALA A 75 -21.52 -13.59 -15.20
CA ALA A 75 -20.93 -13.95 -16.49
C ALA A 75 -19.61 -14.70 -16.37
N ASN A 76 -18.84 -14.44 -15.31
CA ASN A 76 -17.54 -15.08 -15.07
C ASN A 76 -17.60 -16.19 -14.02
N ALA A 77 -18.80 -16.55 -13.52
CA ALA A 77 -19.01 -17.57 -12.49
C ALA A 77 -18.06 -17.35 -11.30
N ILE A 78 -18.12 -16.14 -10.71
CA ILE A 78 -17.27 -15.79 -9.56
C ILE A 78 -17.82 -16.47 -8.30
N ASP A 79 -17.00 -17.26 -7.64
CA ASP A 79 -17.38 -18.03 -6.44
C ASP A 79 -17.07 -17.32 -5.14
N LEU A 80 -16.15 -16.32 -5.15
CA LEU A 80 -15.75 -15.55 -3.97
C LEU A 80 -15.19 -14.19 -4.37
N ILE A 81 -15.47 -13.17 -3.58
CA ILE A 81 -14.93 -11.80 -3.76
C ILE A 81 -13.95 -11.47 -2.63
N VAL A 82 -12.74 -11.03 -3.01
CA VAL A 82 -11.73 -10.49 -2.08
C VAL A 82 -11.65 -8.99 -2.28
N GLY A 83 -11.83 -8.21 -1.22
CA GLY A 83 -11.74 -6.75 -1.23
C GLY A 83 -10.55 -6.26 -0.39
N ASP A 84 -9.68 -5.47 -1.03
CA ASP A 84 -8.69 -4.63 -0.35
C ASP A 84 -9.26 -3.21 -0.30
N THR A 85 -10.07 -2.98 0.73
CA THR A 85 -10.81 -1.77 1.11
C THR A 85 -12.02 -1.29 0.28
N PRO A 86 -12.41 -1.74 -0.92
CA PRO A 86 -13.59 -1.18 -1.59
C PRO A 86 -14.91 -1.60 -0.89
N PRO A 87 -15.70 -0.66 -0.30
CA PRO A 87 -16.92 -1.02 0.42
C PRO A 87 -17.95 -1.77 -0.44
N LEU A 88 -18.11 -1.32 -1.70
CA LEU A 88 -19.12 -1.90 -2.61
C LEU A 88 -18.82 -3.36 -2.99
N ALA A 89 -17.59 -3.84 -2.86
CA ALA A 89 -17.27 -5.26 -3.10
C ALA A 89 -18.09 -6.19 -2.20
N PHE A 90 -18.35 -5.78 -0.95
CA PHE A 90 -19.12 -6.57 0.01
C PHE A 90 -20.63 -6.48 -0.23
N GLU A 91 -21.11 -5.34 -0.71
CA GLU A 91 -22.50 -5.17 -1.18
C GLU A 91 -22.76 -6.06 -2.39
N ILE A 92 -21.86 -6.03 -3.39
CA ILE A 92 -21.95 -6.84 -4.61
C ILE A 92 -21.92 -8.33 -4.25
N ALA A 93 -21.01 -8.77 -3.39
CA ALA A 93 -20.93 -10.15 -2.94
C ALA A 93 -22.22 -10.63 -2.27
N ALA A 94 -22.79 -9.83 -1.37
CA ALA A 94 -24.02 -10.14 -0.67
C ALA A 94 -25.21 -10.25 -1.64
N GLN A 95 -25.33 -9.35 -2.62
CA GLN A 95 -26.40 -9.42 -3.62
C GLN A 95 -26.20 -10.56 -4.63
N ALA A 96 -24.96 -10.90 -4.93
CA ALA A 96 -24.63 -12.04 -5.78
C ALA A 96 -24.81 -13.41 -5.08
N GLY A 97 -24.95 -13.42 -3.74
CA GLY A 97 -25.04 -14.64 -2.94
C GLY A 97 -23.71 -15.39 -2.84
N VAL A 98 -22.56 -14.73 -3.03
CA VAL A 98 -21.24 -15.33 -2.90
C VAL A 98 -20.51 -14.85 -1.64
N PRO A 99 -19.66 -15.67 -1.03
CA PRO A 99 -18.87 -15.26 0.12
C PRO A 99 -17.88 -14.13 -0.24
N SER A 100 -17.52 -13.32 0.77
CA SER A 100 -16.54 -12.25 0.60
C SER A 100 -15.53 -12.18 1.74
N VAL A 101 -14.32 -11.78 1.40
CA VAL A 101 -13.22 -11.59 2.36
C VAL A 101 -12.66 -10.19 2.22
N SER A 102 -12.67 -9.42 3.30
CA SER A 102 -11.88 -8.19 3.40
C SER A 102 -10.47 -8.53 3.88
N ILE A 103 -9.44 -7.95 3.26
CA ILE A 103 -8.06 -7.98 3.76
C ILE A 103 -7.64 -6.53 3.95
N THR A 104 -7.53 -6.08 5.20
CA THR A 104 -7.31 -4.64 5.42
C THR A 104 -6.73 -4.31 6.80
N ASN A 105 -6.10 -3.15 6.90
CA ASN A 105 -5.72 -2.51 8.17
C ASN A 105 -6.51 -1.22 8.43
N PHE A 106 -7.28 -0.74 7.46
CA PHE A 106 -8.19 0.40 7.62
C PHE A 106 -9.41 0.24 6.70
N THR A 107 -10.43 1.08 6.91
CA THR A 107 -11.61 1.20 6.04
C THR A 107 -11.86 2.66 5.66
N TRP A 108 -12.47 2.91 4.52
CA TRP A 108 -12.69 4.29 4.05
C TRP A 108 -13.63 5.08 4.95
N ASP A 109 -14.60 4.44 5.59
CA ASP A 109 -15.47 5.11 6.57
C ASP A 109 -14.68 5.64 7.78
N VAL A 110 -13.65 4.92 8.25
CA VAL A 110 -12.76 5.39 9.31
C VAL A 110 -11.86 6.53 8.83
N ILE A 111 -11.30 6.42 7.63
CA ILE A 111 -10.46 7.49 7.07
C ILE A 111 -11.26 8.78 6.90
N TYR A 112 -12.46 8.71 6.31
CA TYR A 112 -13.26 9.91 6.03
C TYR A 112 -13.88 10.55 7.26
N ARG A 113 -14.02 9.84 8.39
CA ARG A 113 -14.49 10.42 9.67
C ARG A 113 -13.61 11.59 10.12
N ALA A 114 -12.31 11.54 9.87
CA ALA A 114 -11.38 12.62 10.23
C ALA A 114 -11.71 13.94 9.51
N TYR A 115 -12.45 13.90 8.41
CA TYR A 115 -12.72 15.07 7.57
C TYR A 115 -14.15 15.60 7.71
N VAL A 116 -15.03 14.98 8.51
CA VAL A 116 -16.44 15.35 8.63
C VAL A 116 -16.63 16.77 9.19
N GLU A 117 -15.76 17.22 10.09
CA GLU A 117 -15.83 18.57 10.65
C GLU A 117 -15.65 19.64 9.56
N ALA A 118 -14.68 19.46 8.65
CA ALA A 118 -14.42 20.38 7.55
C ALA A 118 -15.35 20.16 6.34
N PHE A 119 -15.84 18.92 6.15
CA PHE A 119 -16.68 18.49 5.03
C PHE A 119 -17.81 17.59 5.55
N PRO A 120 -18.88 18.19 6.15
CA PRO A 120 -20.01 17.42 6.74
C PRO A 120 -20.70 16.46 5.76
N GLU A 121 -20.58 16.71 4.47
CA GLU A 121 -21.15 15.89 3.42
C GLU A 121 -20.53 14.48 3.30
N PHE A 122 -19.42 14.22 3.94
CA PHE A 122 -18.93 12.86 4.07
C PHE A 122 -19.82 11.98 4.96
N ALA A 123 -20.54 12.54 5.93
CA ALA A 123 -21.30 11.77 6.91
C ALA A 123 -22.30 10.76 6.30
N PRO A 124 -23.18 11.11 5.33
CA PRO A 124 -24.08 10.14 4.69
C PRO A 124 -23.32 9.07 3.88
N LEU A 125 -22.18 9.43 3.26
CA LEU A 125 -21.35 8.51 2.48
C LEU A 125 -20.68 7.49 3.40
N ILE A 126 -20.14 7.93 4.55
CA ILE A 126 -19.60 7.08 5.61
C ILE A 126 -20.63 6.05 6.06
N GLY A 127 -21.87 6.47 6.34
CA GLY A 127 -22.94 5.54 6.74
C GLY A 127 -23.21 4.46 5.69
N THR A 128 -23.12 4.80 4.40
CA THR A 128 -23.24 3.81 3.31
C THR A 128 -22.06 2.84 3.30
N MET A 129 -20.85 3.33 3.42
CA MET A 129 -19.63 2.50 3.45
C MET A 129 -19.65 1.54 4.63
N THR A 130 -19.97 2.02 5.84
CA THR A 130 -20.05 1.18 7.06
C THR A 130 -21.06 0.04 6.88
N ARG A 131 -22.24 0.33 6.28
CA ARG A 131 -23.23 -0.73 5.99
C ARG A 131 -22.71 -1.76 4.98
N CYS A 132 -21.96 -1.33 3.96
CA CYS A 132 -21.36 -2.25 3.00
C CYS A 132 -20.32 -3.16 3.67
N TYR A 133 -19.42 -2.61 4.48
CA TYR A 133 -18.45 -3.41 5.25
C TYR A 133 -19.11 -4.43 6.18
N GLY A 134 -20.25 -4.06 6.78
CA GLY A 134 -21.04 -4.97 7.62
C GLY A 134 -21.61 -6.19 6.89
N LYS A 135 -21.55 -6.23 5.55
CA LYS A 135 -21.97 -7.39 4.73
C LYS A 135 -20.84 -8.36 4.41
N ALA A 136 -19.58 -8.02 4.75
CA ALA A 136 -18.45 -8.92 4.52
C ALA A 136 -18.66 -10.25 5.27
N THR A 137 -18.40 -11.38 4.60
CA THR A 137 -18.47 -12.70 5.23
C THR A 137 -17.37 -12.87 6.26
N HIS A 138 -16.17 -12.42 5.96
CA HIS A 138 -15.02 -12.40 6.84
C HIS A 138 -14.15 -11.16 6.61
N ALA A 139 -13.51 -10.66 7.66
CA ALA A 139 -12.41 -9.69 7.56
C ALA A 139 -11.12 -10.31 8.11
N LEU A 140 -10.06 -10.26 7.33
CA LEU A 140 -8.70 -10.58 7.73
C LEU A 140 -8.01 -9.26 8.07
N THR A 141 -7.84 -9.01 9.37
CA THR A 141 -7.28 -7.74 9.85
C THR A 141 -5.76 -7.83 9.93
N LEU A 142 -5.10 -6.93 9.24
CA LEU A 142 -3.65 -6.80 9.22
C LEU A 142 -3.14 -6.14 10.51
N PRO A 143 -1.86 -6.31 10.88
CA PRO A 143 -1.31 -5.71 12.10
C PRO A 143 -1.47 -4.19 12.17
N TYR A 144 -1.57 -3.67 13.39
CA TYR A 144 -1.78 -2.24 13.68
C TYR A 144 -3.02 -1.65 12.97
N PRO A 145 -4.20 -2.30 13.05
CA PRO A 145 -5.37 -1.84 12.33
C PRO A 145 -5.94 -0.54 12.93
N CYS A 146 -6.63 0.21 12.08
CA CYS A 146 -7.62 1.17 12.53
C CYS A 146 -8.84 0.45 13.14
N ASP A 147 -9.90 1.19 13.48
CA ASP A 147 -11.15 0.58 13.91
C ASP A 147 -11.75 -0.28 12.77
N THR A 148 -12.02 -1.53 13.07
CA THR A 148 -12.61 -2.53 12.16
C THR A 148 -13.89 -3.15 12.74
N ALA A 149 -14.49 -2.54 13.77
CA ALA A 149 -15.64 -3.07 14.49
C ALA A 149 -16.90 -3.28 13.62
N MET A 150 -16.97 -2.65 12.45
CA MET A 150 -18.08 -2.81 11.51
C MET A 150 -18.15 -4.21 10.87
N PHE A 151 -17.05 -4.94 10.82
CA PHE A 151 -17.04 -6.29 10.26
C PHE A 151 -17.64 -7.32 11.24
N PRO A 152 -18.60 -8.15 10.80
CA PRO A 152 -19.29 -9.09 11.70
C PRO A 152 -18.39 -10.26 12.17
N ARG A 153 -17.41 -10.65 11.38
CA ARG A 153 -16.45 -11.72 11.68
C ARG A 153 -15.05 -11.28 11.30
N GLN A 154 -14.15 -11.32 12.27
CA GLN A 154 -12.78 -10.85 12.11
C GLN A 154 -11.77 -11.90 12.54
N GLN A 155 -10.66 -11.95 11.86
CA GLN A 155 -9.48 -12.73 12.22
C GLN A 155 -8.23 -11.90 11.98
N ALA A 156 -7.43 -11.71 13.02
CA ALA A 156 -6.11 -11.10 12.84
C ALA A 156 -5.19 -12.06 12.07
N ILE A 157 -4.43 -11.51 11.15
CA ILE A 157 -3.42 -12.25 10.39
C ILE A 157 -2.07 -11.52 10.46
N PRO A 158 -0.96 -12.23 10.24
CA PRO A 158 0.36 -11.64 10.17
C PRO A 158 0.52 -10.60 9.06
N TRP A 159 1.69 -9.92 9.04
CA TRP A 159 2.04 -8.98 7.98
C TRP A 159 2.03 -9.66 6.61
N ILE A 160 1.39 -9.00 5.62
CA ILE A 160 1.51 -9.36 4.21
C ILE A 160 2.67 -8.56 3.63
N THR A 161 3.72 -9.25 3.24
CA THR A 161 4.98 -8.64 2.83
C THR A 161 5.46 -9.16 1.48
N ARG A 162 6.30 -8.37 0.83
CA ARG A 162 7.02 -8.77 -0.37
C ARG A 162 8.52 -8.82 -0.04
N ARG A 163 9.16 -9.94 -0.36
CA ARG A 163 10.59 -10.11 -0.13
C ARG A 163 11.33 -10.22 -1.45
N SER A 164 12.54 -9.70 -1.50
CA SER A 164 13.51 -10.03 -2.54
C SER A 164 14.16 -11.37 -2.22
N GLU A 165 14.39 -12.16 -3.25
CA GLU A 165 15.20 -13.39 -3.18
C GLU A 165 16.69 -13.11 -3.34
N LEU A 166 17.04 -11.88 -3.73
CA LEU A 166 18.41 -11.47 -3.95
C LEU A 166 19.12 -11.13 -2.62
N THR A 167 20.41 -11.41 -2.57
CA THR A 167 21.28 -10.79 -1.57
C THR A 167 21.45 -9.30 -1.87
N ARG A 168 21.84 -8.47 -0.89
CA ARG A 168 22.12 -7.04 -1.10
C ARG A 168 23.11 -6.79 -2.24
N THR A 169 24.17 -7.57 -2.31
CA THR A 169 25.19 -7.48 -3.36
C THR A 169 24.60 -7.76 -4.74
N GLN A 170 23.81 -8.82 -4.88
CA GLN A 170 23.13 -9.15 -6.15
C GLN A 170 22.13 -8.07 -6.55
N ALA A 171 21.35 -7.55 -5.61
CA ALA A 171 20.40 -6.47 -5.85
C ALA A 171 21.12 -5.19 -6.36
N ARG A 172 22.25 -4.82 -5.73
CA ARG A 172 23.08 -3.70 -6.19
C ARG A 172 23.66 -3.93 -7.58
N GLN A 173 24.09 -5.14 -7.89
CA GLN A 173 24.57 -5.50 -9.24
C GLN A 173 23.46 -5.39 -10.29
N ALA A 174 22.27 -5.90 -9.99
CA ALA A 174 21.12 -5.85 -10.90
C ALA A 174 20.73 -4.42 -11.33
N PHE A 175 20.93 -3.44 -10.43
CA PHE A 175 20.65 -2.03 -10.70
C PHE A 175 21.89 -1.18 -11.02
N ALA A 176 23.06 -1.80 -11.23
CA ALA A 176 24.32 -1.11 -11.46
C ALA A 176 24.65 -0.05 -10.37
N LEU A 177 24.33 -0.37 -9.10
CA LEU A 177 24.59 0.49 -7.95
C LEU A 177 26.01 0.27 -7.40
N PRO A 178 26.65 1.32 -6.86
CA PRO A 178 27.99 1.19 -6.29
C PRO A 178 27.94 0.32 -5.02
N GLN A 179 28.84 -0.67 -4.94
CA GLN A 179 28.85 -1.65 -3.83
C GLN A 179 29.27 -1.02 -2.49
N ALA A 180 30.19 -0.05 -2.52
CA ALA A 180 30.76 0.58 -1.32
C ALA A 180 30.03 1.84 -0.85
N ALA A 181 29.05 2.34 -1.63
CA ALA A 181 28.29 3.54 -1.27
C ALA A 181 27.15 3.24 -0.30
N THR A 182 26.80 4.20 0.52
CA THR A 182 25.55 4.17 1.30
C THR A 182 24.37 4.50 0.39
N ILE A 183 23.57 3.50 0.06
CA ILE A 183 22.43 3.62 -0.86
C ILE A 183 21.19 4.04 -0.08
N VAL A 184 20.58 5.16 -0.47
CA VAL A 184 19.34 5.68 0.10
C VAL A 184 18.23 5.64 -0.94
N LEU A 185 17.21 4.82 -0.70
CA LEU A 185 16.03 4.73 -1.56
C LEU A 185 15.03 5.82 -1.19
N LEU A 186 14.63 6.64 -2.15
CA LEU A 186 13.56 7.62 -2.01
C LEU A 186 12.27 7.05 -2.59
N SER A 187 11.27 6.81 -1.74
CA SER A 187 10.03 6.12 -2.13
C SER A 187 8.80 6.84 -1.62
N PHE A 188 8.10 7.56 -2.49
CA PHE A 188 6.92 8.35 -2.15
C PHE A 188 5.66 7.89 -2.89
N GLY A 189 5.63 6.64 -3.35
CA GLY A 189 4.52 6.06 -4.11
C GLY A 189 4.50 6.51 -5.58
N GLY A 190 3.45 6.11 -6.31
CA GLY A 190 3.34 6.33 -7.76
C GLY A 190 3.26 7.78 -8.21
N LEU A 191 2.89 8.71 -7.31
CA LEU A 191 2.81 10.15 -7.61
C LEU A 191 4.15 10.86 -7.50
N GLY A 192 5.17 10.23 -6.90
CA GLY A 192 6.48 10.83 -6.70
C GLY A 192 6.48 12.10 -5.84
N LEU A 193 7.60 12.79 -5.84
CA LEU A 193 7.75 14.16 -5.34
C LEU A 193 8.45 14.99 -6.41
N ASP A 194 7.69 15.69 -7.23
CA ASP A 194 8.25 16.56 -8.29
C ASP A 194 9.11 17.71 -7.72
N ARG A 195 8.91 18.01 -6.44
CA ARG A 195 9.55 19.13 -5.73
C ARG A 195 10.76 18.74 -4.89
N LEU A 196 11.29 17.52 -5.01
CA LEU A 196 12.52 17.19 -4.29
C LEU A 196 13.67 18.10 -4.72
N PRO A 197 14.43 18.64 -3.77
CA PRO A 197 15.52 19.57 -4.06
C PRO A 197 16.79 18.83 -4.54
N TRP A 198 16.72 18.26 -5.73
CA TRP A 198 17.76 17.39 -6.33
C TRP A 198 19.15 18.00 -6.26
N LYS A 199 19.28 19.32 -6.52
CA LYS A 199 20.56 20.03 -6.46
C LYS A 199 21.16 20.02 -5.05
N GLN A 200 20.32 20.12 -4.03
CA GLN A 200 20.76 20.08 -2.63
C GLN A 200 21.12 18.64 -2.22
N MET A 201 20.34 17.67 -2.65
CA MET A 201 20.62 16.26 -2.40
C MET A 201 21.91 15.79 -3.09
N ALA A 202 22.16 16.21 -4.31
CA ALA A 202 23.39 15.91 -5.05
C ALA A 202 24.68 16.43 -4.38
N ARG A 203 24.57 17.39 -3.45
CA ARG A 203 25.72 17.89 -2.65
C ARG A 203 26.11 16.94 -1.51
N GLN A 204 25.19 16.07 -1.05
CA GLN A 204 25.39 15.09 0.01
C GLN A 204 26.06 13.85 -0.55
N ARG A 205 27.36 13.95 -0.88
CA ARG A 205 28.13 12.94 -1.61
C ARG A 205 28.43 11.67 -0.80
N GLU A 206 28.20 11.70 0.50
CA GLU A 206 28.27 10.55 1.40
C GLU A 206 27.15 9.52 1.13
N TYR A 207 26.07 9.94 0.42
CA TYR A 207 24.96 9.09 0.03
C TYR A 207 24.83 8.96 -1.47
N PHE A 208 24.35 7.81 -1.92
CA PHE A 208 23.91 7.57 -3.27
C PHE A 208 22.39 7.39 -3.26
N PHE A 209 21.66 8.34 -3.83
CA PHE A 209 20.20 8.36 -3.82
C PHE A 209 19.62 7.63 -5.02
N VAL A 210 18.64 6.78 -4.79
CA VAL A 210 17.93 6.03 -5.83
C VAL A 210 16.43 6.26 -5.67
N MET A 211 15.71 6.35 -6.78
CA MET A 211 14.26 6.42 -6.80
C MET A 211 13.69 5.74 -8.04
N THR A 212 12.38 5.45 -8.01
CA THR A 212 11.65 5.08 -9.22
C THR A 212 10.97 6.32 -9.83
N GLY A 213 10.85 6.34 -11.16
CA GLY A 213 10.21 7.42 -11.90
C GLY A 213 9.80 6.96 -13.29
N SER A 214 9.50 7.92 -14.17
CA SER A 214 9.07 7.63 -15.55
C SER A 214 10.21 7.26 -16.50
N ARG A 215 11.46 7.65 -16.19
CA ARG A 215 12.62 7.47 -17.07
C ARG A 215 13.86 7.09 -16.28
N HIS A 216 14.76 6.37 -16.94
CA HIS A 216 16.11 6.16 -16.43
C HIS A 216 16.90 7.47 -16.52
N ARG A 217 17.48 7.91 -15.40
CA ARG A 217 18.38 9.08 -15.35
C ARG A 217 19.46 8.81 -14.30
N ARG A 218 20.70 9.05 -14.66
CA ARG A 218 21.84 9.00 -13.72
C ARG A 218 22.57 10.33 -13.75
N GLU A 219 22.78 10.91 -12.58
CA GLU A 219 23.47 12.18 -12.43
C GLU A 219 24.23 12.20 -11.10
N SER A 220 25.56 12.20 -11.17
CA SER A 220 26.42 12.16 -9.96
C SER A 220 26.04 10.99 -9.02
N ASN A 221 25.55 11.31 -7.81
CA ASN A 221 25.10 10.38 -6.79
C ASN A 221 23.55 10.19 -6.78
N LEU A 222 22.89 10.46 -7.91
CA LEU A 222 21.43 10.30 -8.08
C LEU A 222 21.14 9.33 -9.22
N LEU A 223 20.23 8.38 -8.99
CA LEU A 223 19.73 7.43 -9.99
C LEU A 223 18.21 7.36 -9.94
N THR A 224 17.57 7.59 -11.10
CA THR A 224 16.14 7.31 -11.30
C THR A 224 16.00 6.09 -12.20
N LEU A 225 15.17 5.13 -11.78
CA LEU A 225 14.89 3.90 -12.53
C LEU A 225 13.43 3.92 -13.00
N PRO A 226 13.12 3.38 -14.21
CA PRO A 226 11.74 3.27 -14.66
C PRO A 226 10.92 2.37 -13.71
N ALA A 227 9.81 2.87 -13.17
CA ALA A 227 8.97 2.12 -12.23
C ALA A 227 8.43 0.82 -12.85
N THR A 228 8.05 0.86 -14.14
CA THR A 228 7.50 -0.28 -14.87
C THR A 228 8.50 -1.41 -15.15
N GLN A 229 9.79 -1.17 -14.98
CA GLN A 229 10.87 -2.13 -15.26
C GLN A 229 11.67 -2.48 -14.00
N THR A 230 11.22 -2.01 -12.82
CA THR A 230 11.95 -2.16 -11.57
C THR A 230 11.14 -3.00 -10.60
N ARG A 231 11.66 -4.19 -10.24
CA ARG A 231 11.12 -4.92 -9.09
C ARG A 231 11.43 -4.15 -7.83
N TYR A 232 10.42 -3.53 -7.26
CA TYR A 232 10.56 -2.63 -6.12
C TYR A 232 11.21 -3.31 -4.90
N GLN A 233 10.83 -4.55 -4.60
CA GLN A 233 11.39 -5.32 -3.50
C GLN A 233 12.89 -5.57 -3.66
N ASP A 234 13.39 -5.74 -4.89
CA ASP A 234 14.83 -5.90 -5.16
C ASP A 234 15.56 -4.58 -5.00
N LEU A 235 14.92 -3.46 -5.40
CA LEU A 235 15.49 -2.13 -5.19
C LEU A 235 15.57 -1.77 -3.70
N LEU A 236 14.53 -2.09 -2.92
CA LEU A 236 14.53 -1.92 -1.47
C LEU A 236 15.63 -2.78 -0.81
N ARG A 237 15.84 -4.02 -1.30
CA ARG A 237 16.94 -4.90 -0.83
C ARG A 237 18.33 -4.33 -1.07
N ALA A 238 18.52 -3.54 -2.12
CA ALA A 238 19.79 -2.89 -2.45
C ALA A 238 20.14 -1.72 -1.51
N ALA A 239 19.12 -1.14 -0.82
CA ALA A 239 19.27 0.05 -0.02
C ALA A 239 19.84 -0.22 1.38
N ASP A 240 20.53 0.78 1.94
CA ASP A 240 20.95 0.83 3.35
C ASP A 240 19.93 1.58 4.20
N ALA A 241 19.18 2.49 3.60
CA ALA A 241 18.05 3.19 4.22
C ALA A 241 17.01 3.56 3.17
N ILE A 242 15.76 3.72 3.61
CA ILE A 242 14.67 4.26 2.80
C ILE A 242 14.16 5.57 3.39
N VAL A 243 13.84 6.55 2.54
CA VAL A 243 13.16 7.80 2.92
C VAL A 243 11.77 7.78 2.29
N THR A 244 10.73 7.90 3.12
CA THR A 244 9.35 7.75 2.65
C THR A 244 8.33 8.42 3.56
N LYS A 245 7.06 8.47 3.12
CA LYS A 245 5.90 8.58 4.01
C LYS A 245 5.40 7.17 4.37
N PRO A 246 5.01 6.90 5.62
CA PRO A 246 4.48 5.59 5.97
C PRO A 246 3.20 5.27 5.21
N GLY A 247 3.17 4.11 4.59
CA GLY A 247 2.01 3.42 4.04
C GLY A 247 2.14 1.94 4.38
N TYR A 248 1.04 1.20 4.48
CA TYR A 248 1.09 -0.18 4.94
C TYR A 248 2.09 -1.04 4.15
N GLY A 249 1.99 -1.03 2.82
CA GLY A 249 2.86 -1.86 1.98
C GLY A 249 4.35 -1.54 2.14
N ILE A 250 4.71 -0.26 2.25
CA ILE A 250 6.11 0.16 2.47
C ILE A 250 6.61 -0.26 3.85
N VAL A 251 5.80 -0.09 4.91
CA VAL A 251 6.15 -0.52 6.27
C VAL A 251 6.34 -2.03 6.30
N ALA A 252 5.41 -2.79 5.73
CA ALA A 252 5.50 -4.25 5.65
C ALA A 252 6.75 -4.73 4.91
N ASP A 253 7.08 -4.13 3.77
CA ASP A 253 8.27 -4.48 2.97
C ASP A 253 9.58 -4.11 3.70
N VAL A 254 9.59 -2.97 4.42
CA VAL A 254 10.73 -2.54 5.27
C VAL A 254 10.98 -3.54 6.40
N LEU A 255 9.93 -3.97 7.09
CA LEU A 255 10.02 -4.98 8.15
C LEU A 255 10.53 -6.32 7.60
N ALA A 256 10.03 -6.75 6.44
CA ALA A 256 10.44 -8.01 5.83
C ALA A 256 11.89 -8.02 5.37
N GLN A 257 12.44 -6.88 4.97
CA GLN A 257 13.80 -6.76 4.45
C GLN A 257 14.79 -6.15 5.44
N GLN A 258 14.29 -5.69 6.60
CA GLN A 258 15.08 -5.09 7.66
C GLN A 258 15.93 -3.91 7.18
N VAL A 259 15.27 -2.97 6.46
CA VAL A 259 15.91 -1.76 5.95
C VAL A 259 15.54 -0.57 6.84
N PRO A 260 16.52 0.13 7.45
CA PRO A 260 16.26 1.34 8.25
C PRO A 260 15.42 2.38 7.52
N ILE A 261 14.45 2.96 8.20
CA ILE A 261 13.46 3.87 7.60
C ILE A 261 13.53 5.28 8.19
N LEU A 262 13.77 6.27 7.33
CA LEU A 262 13.56 7.68 7.61
C LEU A 262 12.18 8.07 7.10
N TYR A 263 11.25 8.39 8.01
CA TYR A 263 9.87 8.65 7.63
C TYR A 263 9.45 10.09 7.94
N THR A 264 8.55 10.62 7.10
CA THR A 264 7.93 11.94 7.32
C THR A 264 6.45 11.80 7.63
N ASP A 265 5.80 12.89 8.01
CA ASP A 265 4.36 12.90 8.27
C ASP A 265 3.53 12.69 6.99
N ARG A 266 2.26 12.32 7.18
CA ARG A 266 1.28 12.06 6.12
C ARG A 266 0.03 12.95 6.26
N GLY A 267 0.07 13.96 7.13
CA GLY A 267 -1.09 14.77 7.47
C GLY A 267 -2.16 13.97 8.24
N ASP A 268 -3.41 14.44 8.19
CA ASP A 268 -4.53 13.89 8.95
C ASP A 268 -5.07 12.58 8.33
N PHE A 269 -4.24 11.57 8.19
CA PHE A 269 -4.62 10.27 7.70
C PHE A 269 -4.71 9.27 8.87
N ALA A 270 -5.89 8.74 9.18
CA ALA A 270 -6.14 7.94 10.40
C ALA A 270 -5.24 6.69 10.54
N GLU A 271 -4.75 6.16 9.42
CA GLU A 271 -3.80 5.04 9.41
C GLU A 271 -2.40 5.46 9.91
N TYR A 272 -2.00 6.73 9.70
CA TYR A 272 -0.64 7.20 9.97
C TYR A 272 -0.15 6.92 11.41
N PRO A 273 -0.89 7.27 12.50
CA PRO A 273 -0.43 6.99 13.85
C PRO A 273 -0.29 5.49 14.14
N ARG A 274 -1.07 4.63 13.48
CA ARG A 274 -0.97 3.17 13.58
C ARG A 274 0.33 2.65 12.97
N LEU A 275 0.68 3.15 11.80
CA LEU A 275 1.93 2.79 11.13
C LEU A 275 3.16 3.34 11.85
N VAL A 276 3.08 4.55 12.43
CA VAL A 276 4.16 5.09 13.28
C VAL A 276 4.36 4.23 14.52
N ALA A 277 3.29 3.74 15.15
CA ALA A 277 3.39 2.78 16.25
C ALA A 277 4.10 1.49 15.81
N ALA A 278 3.73 0.94 14.65
CA ALA A 278 4.40 -0.23 14.07
C ALA A 278 5.90 0.00 13.82
N LEU A 279 6.27 1.16 13.27
CA LEU A 279 7.67 1.51 13.06
C LEU A 279 8.45 1.61 14.37
N ARG A 280 7.88 2.25 15.39
CA ARG A 280 8.50 2.37 16.72
C ARG A 280 8.71 0.99 17.37
N ASP A 281 7.74 0.10 17.25
CA ASP A 281 7.73 -1.18 17.94
C ASP A 281 8.52 -2.26 17.19
N CYS A 282 8.67 -2.14 15.87
CA CYS A 282 9.17 -3.23 15.01
C CYS A 282 10.34 -2.86 14.08
N ALA A 283 10.78 -1.61 14.02
CA ALA A 283 11.77 -1.18 13.03
C ALA A 283 12.84 -0.25 13.60
N THR A 284 14.00 -0.21 12.95
CA THR A 284 14.94 0.89 13.10
C THR A 284 14.42 2.07 12.29
N ALA A 285 13.90 3.09 12.96
CA ALA A 285 13.18 4.19 12.35
C ALA A 285 13.56 5.56 12.94
N GLU A 286 13.58 6.58 12.12
CA GLU A 286 13.81 7.99 12.49
C GLU A 286 12.79 8.87 11.79
N PHE A 287 12.32 9.92 12.46
CA PHE A 287 11.39 10.89 11.88
C PHE A 287 12.13 12.09 11.30
N ILE A 288 11.69 12.56 10.13
CA ILE A 288 12.13 13.81 9.51
C ILE A 288 10.93 14.74 9.30
N PRO A 289 10.95 15.99 9.81
CA PRO A 289 9.90 16.95 9.50
C PRO A 289 9.80 17.20 7.98
N GLN A 290 8.58 17.31 7.47
CA GLN A 290 8.33 17.49 6.03
C GLN A 290 9.08 18.70 5.44
N HIS A 291 9.19 19.81 6.17
CA HIS A 291 9.90 20.98 5.70
C HIS A 291 11.41 20.74 5.53
N GLU A 292 12.04 19.89 6.36
CA GLU A 292 13.45 19.51 6.22
C GLU A 292 13.66 18.57 5.04
N LEU A 293 12.73 17.61 4.85
CA LEU A 293 12.71 16.76 3.65
C LEU A 293 12.64 17.59 2.37
N LEU A 294 11.71 18.56 2.31
CA LEU A 294 11.50 19.43 1.16
C LEU A 294 12.64 20.45 0.93
N ARG A 295 13.44 20.73 1.96
CA ARG A 295 14.71 21.49 1.83
C ARG A 295 15.87 20.61 1.37
N GLY A 296 15.71 19.28 1.38
CA GLY A 296 16.77 18.31 1.08
C GLY A 296 17.80 18.16 2.18
N ASN A 297 17.48 18.53 3.41
CA ASN A 297 18.37 18.45 4.56
C ASN A 297 18.31 17.04 5.18
N LEU A 298 18.74 16.01 4.42
CA LEU A 298 18.61 14.61 4.83
C LEU A 298 19.78 14.13 5.68
N SER A 299 21.00 14.65 5.45
CA SER A 299 22.24 14.13 6.04
C SER A 299 22.20 14.02 7.56
N PRO A 300 21.75 15.02 8.35
CA PRO A 300 21.71 14.90 9.82
C PRO A 300 20.79 13.77 10.30
N TYR A 301 19.67 13.56 9.62
CA TYR A 301 18.68 12.53 9.96
C TYR A 301 19.14 11.14 9.53
N LEU A 302 19.68 11.00 8.31
CA LEU A 302 20.25 9.76 7.83
C LEU A 302 21.45 9.30 8.67
N SER A 303 22.32 10.24 9.08
CA SER A 303 23.45 9.92 9.94
C SER A 303 23.00 9.39 11.30
N ARG A 304 21.97 9.97 11.92
CA ARG A 304 21.40 9.46 13.18
C ARG A 304 20.76 8.09 12.97
N LEU A 305 19.91 7.93 11.94
CA LEU A 305 19.27 6.66 11.62
C LEU A 305 20.28 5.53 11.46
N LEU A 306 21.32 5.76 10.66
CA LEU A 306 22.33 4.75 10.35
C LEU A 306 23.29 4.45 11.52
N ALA A 307 23.41 5.39 12.49
CA ALA A 307 24.18 5.18 13.73
C ALA A 307 23.32 4.52 14.83
N THR A 308 22.01 4.47 14.69
CA THR A 308 21.11 3.83 15.66
C THR A 308 21.29 2.31 15.64
N PRO A 309 21.37 1.63 16.80
CA PRO A 309 21.39 0.19 16.87
C PRO A 309 20.17 -0.41 16.14
N LEU A 310 20.42 -1.47 15.36
CA LEU A 310 19.37 -2.12 14.61
C LEU A 310 18.33 -2.76 15.55
N HIS A 311 17.06 -2.50 15.30
CA HIS A 311 15.94 -3.03 16.05
C HIS A 311 14.97 -3.76 15.09
N TRP A 312 15.02 -5.08 15.12
CA TRP A 312 14.19 -5.96 14.28
C TRP A 312 13.70 -7.13 15.14
N PRO A 313 12.59 -6.98 15.88
CA PRO A 313 12.03 -8.08 16.65
C PRO A 313 11.57 -9.22 15.73
N ASP A 314 11.46 -10.39 16.29
CA ASP A 314 10.88 -11.54 15.58
C ASP A 314 9.37 -11.35 15.45
N ILE A 315 8.91 -11.16 14.22
CA ILE A 315 7.50 -10.93 13.89
C ILE A 315 7.06 -11.85 12.76
N GLU A 316 5.80 -12.22 12.77
CA GLU A 316 5.25 -13.08 11.72
C GLU A 316 5.01 -12.30 10.42
N LEU A 317 5.56 -12.80 9.31
CA LEU A 317 5.54 -12.17 7.99
C LEU A 317 4.83 -13.04 6.92
N ASN A 318 4.10 -14.06 7.35
CA ASN A 318 3.45 -15.05 6.49
C ASN A 318 1.95 -14.76 6.26
N GLY A 319 1.52 -13.51 6.42
CA GLY A 319 0.12 -13.12 6.29
C GLY A 319 -0.52 -13.50 4.95
N ALA A 320 0.25 -13.45 3.85
CA ALA A 320 -0.24 -13.89 2.54
C ALA A 320 -0.61 -15.38 2.50
N GLN A 321 0.19 -16.23 3.15
CA GLN A 321 -0.10 -17.67 3.26
C GLN A 321 -1.34 -17.92 4.11
N VAL A 322 -1.45 -17.24 5.27
CA VAL A 322 -2.62 -17.34 6.15
C VAL A 322 -3.88 -16.87 5.45
N ALA A 323 -3.84 -15.72 4.78
CA ALA A 323 -4.96 -15.20 4.00
C ALA A 323 -5.37 -16.19 2.88
N THR A 324 -4.39 -16.73 2.14
CA THR A 324 -4.64 -17.71 1.08
C THR A 324 -5.33 -18.96 1.63
N GLN A 325 -4.86 -19.52 2.73
CA GLN A 325 -5.48 -20.70 3.36
C GLN A 325 -6.93 -20.43 3.75
N LYS A 326 -7.19 -19.25 4.32
CA LYS A 326 -8.57 -18.86 4.69
C LYS A 326 -9.48 -18.72 3.48
N ILE A 327 -9.01 -18.06 2.41
CA ILE A 327 -9.75 -17.90 1.16
C ILE A 327 -10.08 -19.27 0.54
N LEU A 328 -9.09 -20.15 0.45
CA LEU A 328 -9.29 -21.51 -0.11
C LEU A 328 -10.28 -22.33 0.73
N SER A 329 -10.25 -22.25 2.06
CA SER A 329 -11.21 -22.93 2.93
C SER A 329 -12.65 -22.45 2.75
N MET A 330 -12.86 -21.26 2.18
CA MET A 330 -14.21 -20.74 1.89
C MET A 330 -14.69 -21.13 0.49
N LEU A 331 -13.76 -21.44 -0.44
CA LEU A 331 -14.10 -21.97 -1.77
C LEU A 331 -14.44 -23.47 -1.72
N ASP A 332 -13.80 -24.22 -0.84
CA ASP A 332 -14.01 -25.66 -0.66
C ASP A 332 -14.54 -25.92 0.77
N PRO A 333 -15.79 -25.56 1.09
CA PRO A 333 -16.36 -25.90 2.38
C PRO A 333 -16.43 -27.43 2.52
N ALA A 334 -15.88 -27.95 3.64
CA ALA A 334 -15.83 -29.40 3.92
C ALA A 334 -17.22 -30.01 4.05
#